data_b9d3db2c4c70388ec972815a2609e9ac
#
_entry.id   b9d3db2c4c70388ec972815a2609e9ac
#
_cell.length_a   1.000
_cell.length_b   1.000
_cell.length_c   1.000
_cell.angle_alpha   90.00
_cell.angle_beta   90.00
_cell.angle_gamma   90.00
#
_symmetry.space_group_name_H-M   'P 1'
#
loop_
_entity.id
_entity.type
_entity.pdbx_description
1 polymer ?
#
loop_
_entity_poly.entity_id
_entity_poly.type
_entity_poly.pdbx_seq_one_letter_code
_entity_poly.pdbx_strand_id
1 'polypeptide(L)'
;MKRLIQFVLAALLAVCCSGGQLDPPAVFPDDPGECHDQIVLGKQLDDPYSVANMEKALLAVYPTKASRVPVPTTHYYVRFLPKSDRQLQLLERQGIELLDHPLDYEIVKEGDWYHDPSIPEGEITWQYAVVPKDVVLPRMVIYEILHECYIPEDHVETKSADGIDWAAVERESFRLTGNGDMLDELSLTKADGPQTPAGRITIEDADIGLVEGVRGVRVACNIFVKTAHAFTDEDGRYRMSRSFSGKPRYRLVFKNSKGFCIGLNLLLVPASISSLGKGEASGMDLLVTRDSDRRLFSRCVVNNAGFDYIGRCAAESPSVKTPPSNLRLWLFQSLDFGLAPMLQQGVLIDNGEIGRMLGQYSILVKLFLPDAMVGLRGKDTYAAIYAEALHAFAHGSHLMLAGRDYWDHYVRFLAKSYLSSGFTLYGVGAEEDHGYCEVAEMWAFFTQTTLFRERYGSTIVSHFGRDWWFHPQIFEILAEEGLSWQKIFQVLSSDVTDREILRKKLNSYYPEYKSAINKAFATYN
;
A
#
# COMPACT_ATOMS: atom_id res chain seq x y z
N MET A 1 3.62 -14.98 11.29
CA MET A 1 4.11 -13.68 10.84
C MET A 1 5.55 -13.40 11.26
N LYS A 2 5.87 -13.33 12.59
CA LYS A 2 7.24 -13.11 13.10
C LYS A 2 8.27 -14.05 12.44
N ARG A 3 7.98 -15.34 12.36
CA ARG A 3 8.84 -16.34 11.69
C ARG A 3 8.98 -16.10 10.17
N LEU A 4 7.97 -15.51 9.53
CA LEU A 4 8.00 -15.22 8.09
C LEU A 4 8.91 -14.04 7.78
N ILE A 5 8.84 -12.94 8.55
CA ILE A 5 9.72 -11.78 8.40
C ILE A 5 11.17 -12.15 8.72
N GLN A 6 11.40 -12.91 9.79
CA GLN A 6 12.71 -13.47 10.13
C GLN A 6 13.22 -14.41 9.03
N PHE A 7 12.32 -15.17 8.41
CA PHE A 7 12.65 -16.08 7.33
C PHE A 7 12.99 -15.34 6.03
N VAL A 8 12.29 -14.25 5.71
CA VAL A 8 12.58 -13.42 4.53
C VAL A 8 13.91 -12.70 4.68
N LEU A 9 14.20 -12.11 5.84
CA LEU A 9 15.52 -11.54 6.13
C LEU A 9 16.62 -12.61 6.18
N ALA A 10 16.36 -13.75 6.83
CA ALA A 10 17.29 -14.88 6.85
C ALA A 10 17.50 -15.50 5.47
N ALA A 11 16.47 -15.55 4.63
CA ALA A 11 16.58 -16.01 3.24
C ALA A 11 17.38 -15.03 2.37
N LEU A 12 17.18 -13.72 2.54
CA LEU A 12 18.03 -12.69 1.91
C LEU A 12 19.50 -12.84 2.33
N LEU A 13 19.74 -13.09 3.61
CA LEU A 13 21.07 -13.31 4.17
C LEU A 13 21.70 -14.64 3.70
N ALA A 14 20.91 -15.70 3.58
CA ALA A 14 21.38 -17.04 3.23
C ALA A 14 21.64 -17.21 1.71
N VAL A 15 20.90 -16.54 0.83
CA VAL A 15 21.15 -16.53 -0.62
C VAL A 15 22.52 -15.92 -0.95
N CYS A 16 23.01 -15.02 -0.11
CA CYS A 16 24.33 -14.41 -0.30
C CYS A 16 25.49 -15.28 0.25
N CYS A 17 25.18 -16.35 1.00
CA CYS A 17 26.15 -17.23 1.64
C CYS A 17 26.06 -18.66 1.12
N SER A 18 26.21 -18.90 -0.18
CA SER A 18 26.39 -20.23 -0.73
C SER A 18 27.75 -20.80 -0.28
N GLY A 19 27.81 -21.43 0.90
CA GLY A 19 29.03 -22.10 1.35
C GLY A 19 29.19 -22.39 2.84
N GLY A 20 28.32 -21.95 3.72
CA GLY A 20 28.44 -22.19 5.15
C GLY A 20 27.11 -22.44 5.84
N GLN A 21 27.08 -23.41 6.72
CA GLN A 21 25.95 -23.62 7.63
C GLN A 21 25.96 -22.47 8.62
N LEU A 22 24.98 -21.57 8.52
CA LEU A 22 24.83 -20.45 9.45
C LEU A 22 23.75 -20.79 10.46
N ASP A 23 24.07 -20.60 11.74
CA ASP A 23 23.03 -20.50 12.77
C ASP A 23 22.09 -19.34 12.41
N PRO A 24 20.77 -19.50 12.64
CA PRO A 24 19.83 -18.44 12.33
C PRO A 24 20.24 -17.17 13.13
N PRO A 25 20.24 -16.00 12.48
CA PRO A 25 20.63 -14.75 13.16
C PRO A 25 19.72 -14.50 14.36
N ALA A 26 20.29 -13.84 15.35
CA ALA A 26 19.61 -13.46 16.59
C ALA A 26 18.23 -12.86 16.26
N VAL A 27 17.23 -13.36 16.97
CA VAL A 27 15.82 -12.99 16.80
C VAL A 27 15.70 -11.47 16.81
N PHE A 28 15.22 -10.88 15.69
CA PHE A 28 14.82 -9.49 15.71
C PHE A 28 13.77 -9.30 16.81
N PRO A 29 13.91 -8.23 17.64
CA PRO A 29 12.92 -7.98 18.67
C PRO A 29 11.52 -7.87 18.03
N ASP A 30 10.56 -8.48 18.69
CA ASP A 30 9.17 -8.37 18.30
C ASP A 30 8.79 -6.91 18.11
N ASP A 31 8.28 -6.55 16.92
CA ASP A 31 7.76 -5.21 16.69
C ASP A 31 6.28 -5.15 17.14
N PRO A 32 5.97 -4.61 18.31
CA PRO A 32 4.59 -4.46 18.77
C PRO A 32 3.80 -3.47 17.91
N GLY A 33 4.49 -2.60 17.14
CA GLY A 33 3.87 -1.64 16.22
C GLY A 33 3.39 -2.25 14.91
N GLU A 34 3.90 -3.43 14.53
CA GLU A 34 3.55 -4.15 13.30
C GLU A 34 2.73 -5.43 13.54
N CYS A 35 2.44 -5.77 14.80
CA CYS A 35 1.47 -6.82 15.11
C CYS A 35 0.08 -6.34 14.73
N HIS A 36 -0.32 -6.69 13.53
CA HIS A 36 -1.67 -6.44 13.05
C HIS A 36 -2.66 -7.23 13.89
N ASP A 37 -3.58 -6.53 14.53
CA ASP A 37 -4.67 -7.18 15.21
C ASP A 37 -5.52 -7.95 14.19
N GLN A 38 -5.79 -9.21 14.52
CA GLN A 38 -6.70 -10.02 13.72
C GLN A 38 -8.13 -9.57 13.97
N ILE A 39 -8.91 -9.47 12.89
CA ILE A 39 -10.36 -9.28 12.97
C ILE A 39 -10.96 -10.47 13.71
N VAL A 40 -11.80 -10.21 14.71
CA VAL A 40 -12.56 -11.24 15.39
C VAL A 40 -14.02 -11.15 14.95
N LEU A 41 -14.49 -12.19 14.29
CA LEU A 41 -15.86 -12.32 13.84
C LEU A 41 -16.75 -12.83 14.97
N GLY A 42 -17.97 -12.30 15.05
CA GLY A 42 -19.05 -12.78 15.92
C GLY A 42 -19.97 -13.75 15.19
N LYS A 43 -21.26 -13.59 15.44
CA LYS A 43 -22.30 -14.40 14.78
C LYS A 43 -22.50 -13.99 13.31
N GLN A 44 -22.90 -14.95 12.49
CA GLN A 44 -23.39 -14.66 11.15
C GLN A 44 -24.71 -13.90 11.24
N LEU A 45 -24.85 -12.89 10.41
CA LEU A 45 -26.04 -12.04 10.29
C LEU A 45 -26.81 -12.43 9.02
N ASP A 46 -28.11 -12.24 9.05
CA ASP A 46 -28.94 -12.44 7.86
C ASP A 46 -28.78 -11.23 6.92
N ASP A 47 -28.27 -11.46 5.70
CA ASP A 47 -27.94 -10.36 4.76
C ASP A 47 -29.22 -9.72 4.21
N PRO A 48 -29.46 -8.42 4.49
CA PRO A 48 -30.64 -7.72 4.01
C PRO A 48 -30.68 -7.57 2.48
N TYR A 49 -29.54 -7.70 1.79
CA TYR A 49 -29.47 -7.59 0.33
C TYR A 49 -29.65 -8.92 -0.41
N SER A 50 -29.78 -10.05 0.30
CA SER A 50 -30.12 -11.31 -0.38
C SER A 50 -31.45 -11.16 -1.13
N VAL A 51 -31.54 -11.73 -2.34
CA VAL A 51 -32.78 -11.66 -3.16
C VAL A 51 -33.99 -12.12 -2.35
N ALA A 52 -33.84 -13.19 -1.57
CA ALA A 52 -34.91 -13.73 -0.75
C ALA A 52 -35.42 -12.74 0.32
N ASN A 53 -34.53 -11.98 0.96
CA ASN A 53 -34.89 -11.00 1.98
C ASN A 53 -35.49 -9.72 1.34
N MET A 54 -34.92 -9.30 0.20
CA MET A 54 -35.49 -8.20 -0.57
C MET A 54 -36.89 -8.51 -1.12
N GLU A 55 -37.16 -9.75 -1.53
CA GLU A 55 -38.55 -10.20 -1.92
C GLU A 55 -39.52 -10.12 -0.76
N LYS A 56 -39.13 -10.60 0.44
CA LYS A 56 -39.95 -10.48 1.66
C LYS A 56 -40.23 -9.02 1.98
N ALA A 57 -39.23 -8.16 1.91
CA ALA A 57 -39.36 -6.74 2.16
C ALA A 57 -40.26 -6.05 1.12
N LEU A 58 -40.11 -6.39 -0.16
CA LEU A 58 -40.98 -5.89 -1.22
C LEU A 58 -42.44 -6.28 -0.97
N LEU A 59 -42.68 -7.52 -0.55
CA LEU A 59 -44.04 -8.00 -0.19
C LEU A 59 -44.59 -7.22 1.01
N ALA A 60 -43.79 -6.92 2.00
CA ALA A 60 -44.23 -6.17 3.19
C ALA A 60 -44.57 -4.71 2.86
N VAL A 61 -43.76 -4.04 2.04
CA VAL A 61 -43.97 -2.61 1.68
C VAL A 61 -45.05 -2.46 0.58
N TYR A 62 -45.08 -3.38 -0.39
CA TYR A 62 -45.97 -3.32 -1.57
C TYR A 62 -46.69 -4.63 -1.84
N PRO A 63 -47.65 -5.06 -0.99
CA PRO A 63 -48.30 -6.37 -1.10
C PRO A 63 -48.95 -6.65 -2.47
N THR A 64 -49.53 -5.62 -3.09
CA THR A 64 -50.21 -5.75 -4.39
C THR A 64 -49.27 -5.71 -5.60
N LYS A 65 -48.10 -5.15 -5.46
CA LYS A 65 -47.11 -5.04 -6.55
C LYS A 65 -46.10 -6.19 -6.53
N ALA A 66 -45.77 -6.76 -5.38
CA ALA A 66 -44.80 -7.82 -5.21
C ALA A 66 -45.06 -9.05 -6.08
N SER A 67 -46.36 -9.35 -6.37
CA SER A 67 -46.73 -10.45 -7.26
C SER A 67 -46.47 -10.18 -8.76
N ARG A 68 -46.12 -8.94 -9.12
CA ARG A 68 -45.94 -8.49 -10.51
C ARG A 68 -44.55 -8.01 -10.85
N VAL A 69 -43.76 -7.65 -9.83
CA VAL A 69 -42.40 -7.12 -10.01
C VAL A 69 -41.43 -8.07 -9.32
N PRO A 70 -40.68 -8.85 -10.09
CA PRO A 70 -39.66 -9.73 -9.52
C PRO A 70 -38.47 -8.89 -8.98
N VAL A 71 -37.83 -9.36 -7.93
CA VAL A 71 -36.53 -8.84 -7.46
C VAL A 71 -35.45 -9.53 -8.26
N PRO A 72 -34.80 -8.85 -9.21
CA PRO A 72 -33.79 -9.52 -10.04
C PRO A 72 -32.48 -9.65 -9.27
N THR A 73 -31.72 -10.71 -9.54
CA THR A 73 -30.33 -10.78 -9.10
C THR A 73 -29.53 -9.72 -9.84
N THR A 74 -28.89 -8.82 -9.10
CA THR A 74 -27.96 -7.81 -9.64
C THR A 74 -26.50 -8.17 -9.42
N HIS A 75 -26.21 -8.82 -8.30
CA HIS A 75 -24.87 -9.21 -7.90
C HIS A 75 -24.86 -10.62 -7.30
N TYR A 76 -23.67 -11.22 -7.28
CA TYR A 76 -23.37 -12.43 -6.51
C TYR A 76 -22.46 -12.07 -5.36
N TYR A 77 -22.76 -12.55 -4.17
CA TYR A 77 -21.83 -12.63 -3.06
C TYR A 77 -21.04 -13.94 -3.20
N VAL A 78 -19.74 -13.82 -3.39
CA VAL A 78 -18.87 -14.95 -3.78
C VAL A 78 -17.68 -15.01 -2.86
N ARG A 79 -17.21 -16.21 -2.56
CA ARG A 79 -15.86 -16.40 -2.01
C ARG A 79 -14.98 -17.16 -2.97
N PHE A 80 -13.70 -16.78 -3.01
CA PHE A 80 -12.67 -17.38 -3.84
C PHE A 80 -11.60 -18.01 -2.96
N LEU A 81 -11.02 -19.12 -3.39
CA LEU A 81 -9.87 -19.75 -2.75
C LEU A 81 -8.69 -19.83 -3.74
N PRO A 82 -7.99 -18.71 -3.96
CA PRO A 82 -6.84 -18.70 -4.86
C PRO A 82 -5.68 -19.49 -4.25
N LYS A 83 -5.02 -20.31 -5.07
CA LYS A 83 -3.89 -21.17 -4.68
C LYS A 83 -2.56 -20.65 -5.21
N SER A 84 -2.53 -19.51 -5.87
CA SER A 84 -1.32 -18.91 -6.43
C SER A 84 -1.48 -17.42 -6.70
N ASP A 85 -0.34 -16.72 -6.80
CA ASP A 85 -0.25 -15.31 -7.21
C ASP A 85 -0.96 -15.05 -8.53
N ARG A 86 -0.76 -15.95 -9.51
CA ARG A 86 -1.37 -15.82 -10.82
C ARG A 86 -2.90 -15.79 -10.74
N GLN A 87 -3.48 -16.59 -9.85
CA GLN A 87 -4.92 -16.59 -9.63
C GLN A 87 -5.41 -15.32 -8.96
N LEU A 88 -4.65 -14.78 -8.00
CA LEU A 88 -4.96 -13.49 -7.38
C LEU A 88 -4.90 -12.34 -8.37
N GLN A 89 -3.79 -12.25 -9.12
CA GLN A 89 -3.65 -11.25 -10.17
C GLN A 89 -4.74 -11.34 -11.24
N LEU A 90 -5.25 -12.55 -11.52
CA LEU A 90 -6.36 -12.72 -12.44
C LEU A 90 -7.64 -12.07 -11.92
N LEU A 91 -7.96 -12.26 -10.63
CA LEU A 91 -9.11 -11.64 -9.97
C LEU A 91 -8.98 -10.11 -9.96
N GLU A 92 -7.81 -9.60 -9.59
CA GLU A 92 -7.53 -8.15 -9.59
C GLU A 92 -7.67 -7.51 -10.99
N ARG A 93 -7.14 -8.18 -12.02
CA ARG A 93 -7.24 -7.69 -13.42
C ARG A 93 -8.68 -7.66 -13.93
N GLN A 94 -9.56 -8.47 -13.39
CA GLN A 94 -11.00 -8.44 -13.68
C GLN A 94 -11.74 -7.35 -12.91
N GLY A 95 -11.02 -6.56 -12.08
CA GLY A 95 -11.61 -5.51 -11.25
C GLY A 95 -12.41 -6.05 -10.07
N ILE A 96 -12.23 -7.33 -9.70
CA ILE A 96 -12.91 -7.92 -8.55
C ILE A 96 -12.25 -7.39 -7.27
N GLU A 97 -13.02 -6.68 -6.46
CA GLU A 97 -12.59 -6.21 -5.16
C GLU A 97 -12.68 -7.33 -4.14
N LEU A 98 -11.53 -7.73 -3.61
CA LEU A 98 -11.42 -8.85 -2.68
C LEU A 98 -11.31 -8.36 -1.24
N LEU A 99 -12.00 -9.03 -0.34
CA LEU A 99 -11.94 -8.85 1.11
C LEU A 99 -11.57 -10.19 1.75
N ASP A 100 -10.80 -10.13 2.81
CA ASP A 100 -10.27 -11.29 3.52
C ASP A 100 -11.26 -11.95 4.49
N HIS A 101 -12.34 -11.27 4.79
CA HIS A 101 -13.35 -11.72 5.75
C HIS A 101 -14.75 -11.67 5.14
N PRO A 102 -15.69 -12.49 5.65
CA PRO A 102 -17.07 -12.47 5.20
C PRO A 102 -17.75 -11.15 5.58
N LEU A 103 -18.66 -10.69 4.71
CA LEU A 103 -19.35 -9.41 4.84
C LEU A 103 -20.66 -9.50 5.63
N ASP A 104 -21.12 -10.70 5.88
CA ASP A 104 -22.36 -11.05 6.57
C ASP A 104 -22.13 -11.55 8.01
N TYR A 105 -21.02 -11.12 8.62
CA TYR A 105 -20.71 -11.43 10.02
C TYR A 105 -20.57 -10.16 10.86
N GLU A 106 -20.93 -10.29 12.13
CA GLU A 106 -20.61 -9.28 13.13
C GLU A 106 -19.09 -9.20 13.28
N ILE A 107 -18.53 -7.99 13.33
CA ILE A 107 -17.14 -7.78 13.73
C ILE A 107 -17.16 -7.39 15.20
N VAL A 108 -16.72 -8.31 16.06
CA VAL A 108 -16.65 -8.11 17.51
C VAL A 108 -15.41 -7.31 17.89
N LYS A 109 -14.29 -7.56 17.19
CA LYS A 109 -13.06 -6.81 17.33
C LYS A 109 -12.56 -6.39 15.95
N GLU A 110 -12.30 -5.09 15.81
CA GLU A 110 -11.65 -4.53 14.62
C GLU A 110 -10.21 -5.02 14.53
N GLY A 111 -9.73 -5.16 13.32
CA GLY A 111 -8.36 -5.55 13.04
C GLY A 111 -7.96 -5.18 11.62
N ASP A 112 -6.70 -5.41 11.34
CA ASP A 112 -6.12 -5.11 10.03
C ASP A 112 -6.23 -6.30 9.06
N TRP A 113 -6.55 -7.49 9.55
CA TRP A 113 -6.58 -8.72 8.74
C TRP A 113 -7.45 -9.82 9.37
N TYR A 114 -7.86 -10.77 8.52
CA TYR A 114 -8.55 -11.99 8.92
C TYR A 114 -7.95 -13.21 8.21
N HIS A 115 -7.89 -14.34 8.89
CA HIS A 115 -7.55 -15.62 8.33
C HIS A 115 -8.59 -16.65 8.76
N ASP A 116 -9.21 -17.31 7.79
CA ASP A 116 -10.21 -18.34 8.07
C ASP A 116 -9.54 -19.53 8.80
N PRO A 117 -10.02 -19.88 10.00
CA PRO A 117 -9.43 -20.98 10.78
C PRO A 117 -9.45 -22.35 10.09
N SER A 118 -10.30 -22.53 9.08
CA SER A 118 -10.38 -23.77 8.28
C SER A 118 -9.26 -23.90 7.25
N ILE A 119 -8.52 -22.80 6.98
CA ILE A 119 -7.42 -22.80 6.03
C ILE A 119 -6.09 -22.92 6.78
N PRO A 120 -5.17 -23.82 6.36
CA PRO A 120 -3.87 -23.97 7.01
C PRO A 120 -3.08 -22.65 7.06
N GLU A 121 -2.34 -22.43 8.15
CA GLU A 121 -1.37 -21.33 8.22
C GLU A 121 -0.38 -21.44 7.05
N GLY A 122 -0.14 -20.33 6.36
CA GLY A 122 0.74 -20.28 5.21
C GLY A 122 0.04 -20.51 3.85
N GLU A 123 -1.27 -20.74 3.85
CA GLU A 123 -2.09 -20.72 2.64
C GLU A 123 -2.92 -19.43 2.57
N ILE A 124 -3.30 -19.06 1.34
CA ILE A 124 -4.18 -17.91 1.11
C ILE A 124 -5.56 -18.26 1.65
N THR A 125 -6.09 -17.44 2.56
CA THR A 125 -7.43 -17.62 3.12
C THR A 125 -8.53 -17.39 2.08
N TRP A 126 -9.77 -17.72 2.41
CA TRP A 126 -10.93 -17.38 1.58
C TRP A 126 -11.01 -15.87 1.34
N GLN A 127 -11.33 -15.53 0.12
CA GLN A 127 -11.47 -14.17 -0.36
C GLN A 127 -12.90 -13.91 -0.77
N TYR A 128 -13.49 -12.90 -0.18
CA TYR A 128 -14.89 -12.55 -0.37
C TYR A 128 -15.00 -11.37 -1.33
N ALA A 129 -15.98 -11.43 -2.21
CA ALA A 129 -16.26 -10.36 -3.16
C ALA A 129 -17.75 -10.25 -3.47
N VAL A 130 -18.14 -9.07 -3.88
CA VAL A 130 -19.47 -8.80 -4.44
C VAL A 130 -19.27 -8.45 -5.91
N VAL A 131 -19.74 -9.30 -6.79
CA VAL A 131 -19.52 -9.16 -8.23
C VAL A 131 -20.85 -8.96 -8.98
N PRO A 132 -20.92 -8.05 -9.97
CA PRO A 132 -22.09 -7.94 -10.84
C PRO A 132 -22.40 -9.28 -11.51
N LYS A 133 -23.68 -9.58 -11.70
CA LYS A 133 -24.14 -10.89 -12.23
C LYS A 133 -23.62 -11.24 -13.62
N ASP A 134 -23.25 -10.24 -14.41
CA ASP A 134 -22.75 -10.36 -15.76
C ASP A 134 -21.23 -10.55 -15.84
N VAL A 135 -20.53 -10.45 -14.69
CA VAL A 135 -19.09 -10.72 -14.61
C VAL A 135 -18.84 -12.22 -14.76
N VAL A 136 -17.98 -12.57 -15.70
CA VAL A 136 -17.59 -13.96 -15.91
C VAL A 136 -16.57 -14.37 -14.83
N LEU A 137 -17.00 -15.24 -13.93
CA LEU A 137 -16.12 -15.76 -12.87
C LEU A 137 -15.03 -16.66 -13.46
N PRO A 138 -13.76 -16.49 -13.02
CA PRO A 138 -12.63 -17.22 -13.61
C PRO A 138 -12.65 -18.71 -13.20
N ARG A 139 -12.84 -19.62 -14.14
CA ARG A 139 -12.88 -21.07 -13.93
C ARG A 139 -11.57 -21.65 -13.36
N MET A 140 -10.48 -20.91 -13.43
CA MET A 140 -9.16 -21.34 -12.92
C MET A 140 -9.00 -21.12 -11.42
N VAL A 141 -9.92 -20.39 -10.77
CA VAL A 141 -9.91 -20.12 -9.33
C VAL A 141 -11.09 -20.88 -8.72
N ILE A 142 -10.84 -21.55 -7.62
CA ILE A 142 -11.93 -22.18 -6.84
C ILE A 142 -12.79 -21.07 -6.29
N TYR A 143 -14.08 -21.13 -6.53
CA TYR A 143 -15.03 -20.16 -5.99
C TYR A 143 -16.35 -20.85 -5.57
N GLU A 144 -17.08 -20.17 -4.70
CA GLU A 144 -18.40 -20.57 -4.25
C GLU A 144 -19.29 -19.33 -4.20
N ILE A 145 -20.45 -19.40 -4.83
CA ILE A 145 -21.49 -18.38 -4.73
C ILE A 145 -22.21 -18.62 -3.43
N LEU A 146 -22.12 -17.69 -2.48
CA LEU A 146 -22.73 -17.77 -1.18
C LEU A 146 -24.24 -17.49 -1.27
N HIS A 147 -24.59 -16.39 -1.95
CA HIS A 147 -25.99 -16.11 -2.31
C HIS A 147 -26.09 -15.06 -3.41
N GLU A 148 -27.30 -14.96 -3.96
CA GLU A 148 -27.70 -13.96 -4.93
C GLU A 148 -28.16 -12.70 -4.22
N CYS A 149 -27.74 -11.52 -4.70
CA CYS A 149 -28.03 -10.24 -4.08
C CYS A 149 -28.79 -9.33 -5.04
N TYR A 150 -29.68 -8.57 -4.48
CA TYR A 150 -30.25 -7.38 -5.10
C TYR A 150 -29.70 -6.14 -4.39
N ILE A 151 -28.81 -5.41 -5.05
CA ILE A 151 -28.29 -4.14 -4.55
C ILE A 151 -28.98 -3.04 -5.37
N PRO A 152 -29.86 -2.21 -4.77
CA PRO A 152 -30.50 -1.13 -5.48
C PRO A 152 -29.48 -0.18 -6.12
N GLU A 153 -29.70 0.21 -7.37
CA GLU A 153 -28.90 1.23 -8.02
C GLU A 153 -29.22 2.62 -7.47
N ASP A 154 -28.19 3.45 -7.32
CA ASP A 154 -28.28 4.79 -6.73
C ASP A 154 -28.79 5.87 -7.72
N HIS A 155 -29.55 5.49 -8.74
CA HIS A 155 -30.07 6.44 -9.69
C HIS A 155 -31.16 7.33 -9.05
N VAL A 156 -30.96 8.61 -9.22
CA VAL A 156 -31.59 9.81 -8.63
C VAL A 156 -33.13 9.90 -8.79
N GLU A 157 -33.77 8.95 -9.41
CA GLU A 157 -35.22 8.91 -9.46
C GLU A 157 -35.74 8.02 -8.33
N THR A 158 -36.35 8.67 -7.36
CA THR A 158 -36.93 8.09 -6.14
C THR A 158 -37.99 7.01 -6.39
N LYS A 159 -38.31 6.73 -7.65
CA LYS A 159 -39.20 5.62 -8.05
C LYS A 159 -38.72 5.02 -9.36
N SER A 160 -38.51 3.70 -9.37
CA SER A 160 -38.34 2.94 -10.60
C SER A 160 -39.53 3.15 -11.54
N ALA A 161 -39.35 2.79 -12.83
CA ALA A 161 -40.46 2.81 -13.82
C ALA A 161 -41.72 2.08 -13.31
N ASP A 162 -41.55 1.11 -12.38
CA ASP A 162 -42.61 0.34 -11.74
C ASP A 162 -43.25 1.03 -10.53
N GLY A 163 -42.79 2.24 -10.17
CA GLY A 163 -43.27 3.03 -9.04
C GLY A 163 -42.95 2.44 -7.67
N ILE A 164 -41.86 1.67 -7.55
CA ILE A 164 -41.34 1.11 -6.30
C ILE A 164 -40.26 2.03 -5.74
N ASP A 165 -40.38 2.39 -4.47
CA ASP A 165 -39.31 3.02 -3.68
C ASP A 165 -38.40 1.93 -3.11
N TRP A 166 -37.32 1.62 -3.84
CA TRP A 166 -36.36 0.60 -3.43
C TRP A 166 -35.60 0.95 -2.15
N ALA A 167 -35.47 2.23 -1.80
CA ALA A 167 -34.91 2.64 -0.53
C ALA A 167 -35.82 2.28 0.65
N ALA A 168 -37.16 2.36 0.47
CA ALA A 168 -38.11 1.88 1.47
C ALA A 168 -38.06 0.36 1.61
N VAL A 169 -37.91 -0.37 0.51
CA VAL A 169 -37.74 -1.84 0.51
C VAL A 169 -36.42 -2.24 1.19
N GLU A 170 -35.33 -1.56 0.89
CA GLU A 170 -34.02 -1.76 1.54
C GLU A 170 -34.15 -1.59 3.07
N ARG A 171 -34.72 -0.47 3.54
CA ARG A 171 -34.95 -0.25 4.99
C ARG A 171 -35.79 -1.33 5.64
N GLU A 172 -36.84 -1.77 4.97
CA GLU A 172 -37.69 -2.85 5.51
C GLU A 172 -36.94 -4.18 5.55
N SER A 173 -36.08 -4.47 4.57
CA SER A 173 -35.23 -5.66 4.59
C SER A 173 -34.30 -5.66 5.79
N PHE A 174 -33.67 -4.52 6.13
CA PHE A 174 -32.87 -4.40 7.36
C PHE A 174 -33.68 -4.69 8.63
N ARG A 175 -34.96 -4.26 8.71
CA ARG A 175 -35.81 -4.55 9.86
C ARG A 175 -36.21 -6.03 9.94
N LEU A 176 -36.58 -6.63 8.83
CA LEU A 176 -36.99 -8.02 8.76
C LEU A 176 -35.86 -9.01 9.07
N THR A 177 -34.62 -8.64 8.75
CA THR A 177 -33.41 -9.42 9.06
C THR A 177 -32.84 -9.15 10.46
N GLY A 178 -33.50 -8.28 11.26
CA GLY A 178 -33.05 -7.94 12.60
C GLY A 178 -31.86 -6.98 12.66
N ASN A 179 -31.54 -6.33 11.55
CA ASN A 179 -30.41 -5.38 11.41
C ASN A 179 -30.86 -3.91 11.39
N GLY A 180 -32.05 -3.62 11.92
CA GLY A 180 -32.63 -2.28 11.91
C GLY A 180 -31.80 -1.22 12.64
N ASP A 181 -30.99 -1.62 13.61
CA ASP A 181 -30.04 -0.78 14.35
C ASP A 181 -28.88 -0.27 13.49
N MET A 182 -28.64 -0.88 12.34
CA MET A 182 -27.64 -0.44 11.38
C MET A 182 -28.12 0.69 10.46
N LEU A 183 -29.42 1.00 10.47
CA LEU A 183 -29.97 2.10 9.69
C LEU A 183 -29.53 3.44 10.27
N ASP A 184 -29.27 4.40 9.40
CA ASP A 184 -28.98 5.78 9.80
C ASP A 184 -30.30 6.49 10.16
N GLU A 185 -30.37 7.12 11.34
CA GLU A 185 -31.58 7.85 11.79
C GLU A 185 -31.97 8.97 10.82
N LEU A 186 -31.01 9.64 10.20
CA LEU A 186 -31.26 10.66 9.19
C LEU A 186 -31.89 10.07 7.92
N SER A 187 -31.54 8.86 7.55
CA SER A 187 -32.12 8.17 6.39
C SER A 187 -33.54 7.65 6.65
N LEU A 188 -33.99 7.66 7.91
CA LEU A 188 -35.34 7.23 8.30
C LEU A 188 -36.42 8.30 8.08
N THR A 189 -36.02 9.57 7.92
CA THR A 189 -36.97 10.66 7.63
C THR A 189 -37.26 10.66 6.13
N LYS A 190 -38.57 10.88 5.77
CA LYS A 190 -38.97 10.90 4.35
C LYS A 190 -38.30 11.99 3.51
N ALA A 191 -37.62 12.93 4.14
CA ALA A 191 -36.94 14.06 3.47
C ALA A 191 -35.55 13.73 2.95
N ASP A 192 -34.83 12.80 3.59
CA ASP A 192 -33.40 12.65 3.40
C ASP A 192 -32.99 11.26 2.87
N GLY A 193 -33.68 10.53 2.14
CA GLY A 193 -33.36 9.28 1.43
C GLY A 193 -31.94 8.67 1.68
N PRO A 194 -31.48 7.70 0.92
CA PRO A 194 -30.12 7.19 0.99
C PRO A 194 -29.08 8.28 0.73
N GLN A 195 -28.00 8.32 1.53
CA GLN A 195 -26.97 9.35 1.43
C GLN A 195 -25.71 8.84 0.75
N THR A 196 -25.08 9.67 -0.09
CA THR A 196 -23.83 9.34 -0.76
C THR A 196 -22.66 9.80 0.10
N PRO A 197 -21.86 8.87 0.67
CA PRO A 197 -20.77 9.25 1.55
C PRO A 197 -19.76 10.15 0.85
N ALA A 198 -19.45 11.27 1.49
CA ALA A 198 -18.40 12.19 1.07
C ALA A 198 -17.70 12.75 2.31
N GLY A 199 -16.48 13.21 2.16
CA GLY A 199 -15.74 13.77 3.29
C GLY A 199 -14.31 14.13 2.93
N ARG A 200 -13.51 14.37 3.95
CA ARG A 200 -12.13 14.81 3.80
C ARG A 200 -11.21 14.09 4.77
N ILE A 201 -10.13 13.51 4.24
CA ILE A 201 -9.06 12.88 5.02
C ILE A 201 -7.86 13.83 4.98
N THR A 202 -7.46 14.35 6.14
CA THR A 202 -6.36 15.30 6.29
C THR A 202 -5.33 14.81 7.29
N ILE A 203 -4.11 15.34 7.18
CA ILE A 203 -3.02 15.07 8.10
C ILE A 203 -2.32 16.37 8.49
N GLU A 204 -1.93 16.47 9.75
CA GLU A 204 -1.15 17.58 10.28
C GLU A 204 0.35 17.31 10.15
N ASP A 205 1.06 18.23 9.52
CA ASP A 205 2.51 18.36 9.57
C ASP A 205 2.85 19.43 10.63
N ALA A 206 2.98 18.98 11.88
CA ALA A 206 3.26 19.86 13.01
C ALA A 206 4.66 20.52 12.92
N ASP A 207 5.58 19.96 12.13
CA ASP A 207 6.94 20.48 11.98
C ASP A 207 6.94 21.86 11.27
N ILE A 208 5.92 22.13 10.45
CA ILE A 208 5.72 23.41 9.74
C ILE A 208 4.34 24.03 9.97
N GLY A 209 3.52 23.46 10.85
CA GLY A 209 2.17 23.95 11.15
C GLY A 209 1.19 23.88 9.97
N LEU A 210 1.31 22.87 9.13
CA LEU A 210 0.49 22.66 7.92
C LEU A 210 -0.51 21.53 8.12
N VAL A 211 -1.77 21.76 7.72
CA VAL A 211 -2.77 20.71 7.56
C VAL A 211 -3.05 20.52 6.07
N GLU A 212 -2.78 19.35 5.56
CA GLU A 212 -2.93 19.01 4.13
C GLU A 212 -3.79 17.77 3.92
N GLY A 213 -4.23 17.51 2.68
CA GLY A 213 -4.94 16.30 2.33
C GLY A 213 -4.05 15.05 2.40
N VAL A 214 -4.60 13.91 2.82
CA VAL A 214 -3.98 12.61 2.56
C VAL A 214 -4.34 12.24 1.12
N ARG A 215 -3.38 12.40 0.21
CA ARG A 215 -3.59 12.48 -1.23
C ARG A 215 -3.58 11.12 -1.92
N GLY A 216 -4.61 10.86 -2.73
CA GLY A 216 -4.70 9.64 -3.52
C GLY A 216 -4.85 8.36 -2.70
N VAL A 217 -5.17 8.43 -1.41
CA VAL A 217 -5.45 7.26 -0.59
C VAL A 217 -6.86 6.73 -0.91
N ARG A 218 -7.03 5.43 -0.86
CA ARG A 218 -8.32 4.81 -1.12
C ARG A 218 -9.15 4.78 0.16
N VAL A 219 -10.28 5.48 0.16
CA VAL A 219 -11.33 5.35 1.17
C VAL A 219 -12.31 4.29 0.70
N ALA A 220 -12.59 3.30 1.50
CA ALA A 220 -13.57 2.26 1.21
C ALA A 220 -14.60 2.18 2.32
N CYS A 221 -15.83 1.83 1.97
CA CYS A 221 -16.88 1.59 2.95
C CYS A 221 -17.80 0.46 2.51
N ASN A 222 -18.43 -0.19 3.48
CA ASN A 222 -19.45 -1.20 3.19
C ASN A 222 -20.45 -1.33 4.33
N ILE A 223 -21.64 -1.79 3.97
CA ILE A 223 -22.64 -2.35 4.86
C ILE A 223 -23.10 -3.66 4.22
N PHE A 224 -22.85 -4.79 4.88
CA PHE A 224 -23.00 -6.10 4.24
C PHE A 224 -22.31 -6.12 2.87
N VAL A 225 -22.99 -6.68 1.86
CA VAL A 225 -22.50 -6.80 0.48
C VAL A 225 -22.56 -5.50 -0.33
N LYS A 226 -23.15 -4.43 0.19
CA LYS A 226 -23.14 -3.13 -0.48
C LYS A 226 -21.83 -2.43 -0.17
N THR A 227 -20.92 -2.40 -1.15
CA THR A 227 -19.55 -1.85 -1.05
C THR A 227 -19.40 -0.62 -1.92
N ALA A 228 -18.56 0.32 -1.50
CA ALA A 228 -18.13 1.46 -2.31
C ALA A 228 -16.71 1.89 -1.94
N HIS A 229 -16.01 2.49 -2.89
CA HIS A 229 -14.73 3.13 -2.63
C HIS A 229 -14.50 4.35 -3.53
N ALA A 230 -13.61 5.22 -3.09
CA ALA A 230 -13.12 6.36 -3.85
C ALA A 230 -11.67 6.66 -3.45
N PHE A 231 -10.92 7.29 -4.35
CA PHE A 231 -9.63 7.86 -4.00
C PHE A 231 -9.81 9.32 -3.58
N THR A 232 -9.04 9.74 -2.59
CA THR A 232 -8.98 11.15 -2.22
C THR A 232 -8.30 11.98 -3.32
N ASP A 233 -8.71 13.22 -3.48
CA ASP A 233 -8.05 14.22 -4.33
C ASP A 233 -6.82 14.86 -3.62
N GLU A 234 -6.24 15.90 -4.22
CA GLU A 234 -5.09 16.62 -3.67
C GLU A 234 -5.40 17.35 -2.35
N ASP A 235 -6.64 17.72 -2.11
CA ASP A 235 -7.13 18.30 -0.87
C ASP A 235 -7.55 17.26 0.18
N GLY A 236 -7.46 15.96 -0.15
CA GLY A 236 -7.93 14.86 0.69
C GLY A 236 -9.43 14.63 0.64
N ARG A 237 -10.18 15.25 -0.28
CA ARG A 237 -11.63 15.05 -0.43
C ARG A 237 -11.93 13.76 -1.15
N TYR A 238 -12.99 13.09 -0.75
CA TYR A 238 -13.53 11.92 -1.43
C TYR A 238 -15.04 12.00 -1.57
N ARG A 239 -15.59 11.29 -2.55
CA ARG A 239 -17.02 11.06 -2.72
C ARG A 239 -17.24 9.67 -3.29
N MET A 240 -18.05 8.87 -2.61
CA MET A 240 -18.40 7.53 -3.06
C MET A 240 -19.32 7.57 -4.29
N SER A 241 -19.35 6.47 -5.02
CA SER A 241 -20.22 6.29 -6.18
C SER A 241 -21.59 5.75 -5.80
N ARG A 242 -21.77 5.26 -4.58
CA ARG A 242 -23.02 4.64 -4.08
C ARG A 242 -23.54 5.34 -2.85
N SER A 243 -24.88 5.30 -2.70
CA SER A 243 -25.59 5.82 -1.52
C SER A 243 -25.94 4.68 -0.55
N PHE A 244 -26.07 5.01 0.72
CA PHE A 244 -26.35 4.07 1.80
C PHE A 244 -27.54 4.56 2.63
N SER A 245 -28.41 3.61 3.02
CA SER A 245 -29.51 3.85 3.95
C SER A 245 -29.12 3.57 5.41
N GLY A 246 -27.98 2.95 5.63
CA GLY A 246 -27.46 2.59 6.94
C GLY A 246 -26.05 3.15 7.16
N LYS A 247 -25.51 2.94 8.38
CA LYS A 247 -24.19 3.39 8.81
C LYS A 247 -23.12 2.43 8.29
N PRO A 248 -22.40 2.78 7.20
CA PRO A 248 -21.39 1.91 6.66
C PRO A 248 -20.14 1.89 7.55
N ARG A 249 -19.37 0.83 7.46
CA ARG A 249 -18.04 0.71 8.05
C ARG A 249 -17.01 1.29 7.10
N TYR A 250 -16.25 2.27 7.57
CA TYR A 250 -15.20 2.94 6.78
C TYR A 250 -13.82 2.36 7.07
N ARG A 251 -12.96 2.41 6.07
CA ARG A 251 -11.55 2.03 6.17
C ARG A 251 -10.69 2.80 5.17
N LEU A 252 -9.45 3.08 5.54
CA LEU A 252 -8.41 3.52 4.62
C LEU A 252 -7.64 2.31 4.10
N VAL A 253 -7.50 2.21 2.80
CA VAL A 253 -6.69 1.22 2.13
C VAL A 253 -5.49 1.94 1.53
N PHE A 254 -4.28 1.60 1.98
CA PHE A 254 -3.05 2.28 1.59
C PHE A 254 -2.52 1.80 0.24
N LYS A 255 -3.42 1.69 -0.73
CA LYS A 255 -3.14 1.59 -2.16
C LYS A 255 -3.42 2.96 -2.77
N ASN A 256 -2.36 3.64 -3.21
CA ASN A 256 -2.47 4.99 -3.74
C ASN A 256 -2.98 5.01 -5.19
N SER A 257 -3.64 6.07 -5.58
CA SER A 257 -4.09 6.31 -6.97
C SER A 257 -2.92 6.36 -7.99
N LYS A 258 -1.69 6.61 -7.52
CA LYS A 258 -0.46 6.53 -8.33
C LYS A 258 0.08 5.10 -8.47
N GLY A 259 -0.55 4.10 -7.80
CA GLY A 259 -0.30 2.67 -7.97
C GLY A 259 0.54 2.01 -6.87
N PHE A 260 1.37 2.74 -6.13
CA PHE A 260 2.16 2.18 -5.03
C PHE A 260 1.28 1.78 -3.82
N CYS A 261 1.83 0.90 -2.98
CA CYS A 261 1.14 0.36 -1.81
C CYS A 261 2.02 0.44 -0.57
N ILE A 262 1.41 0.66 0.60
CA ILE A 262 2.10 0.77 1.89
C ILE A 262 1.61 -0.31 2.83
N GLY A 263 2.54 -0.97 3.49
CA GLY A 263 2.29 -1.93 4.54
C GLY A 263 2.09 -3.37 4.07
N LEU A 264 2.15 -4.25 5.05
CA LEU A 264 1.90 -5.66 4.92
C LEU A 264 0.43 -5.92 5.20
N ASN A 265 -0.31 -6.34 4.20
CA ASN A 265 -1.57 -7.04 4.43
C ASN A 265 -1.37 -8.49 3.97
N LEU A 266 -1.47 -9.44 4.88
CA LEU A 266 -1.30 -10.87 4.61
C LEU A 266 -2.35 -11.43 3.64
N LEU A 267 -3.26 -10.60 3.16
CA LEU A 267 -4.52 -11.11 2.67
C LEU A 267 -4.89 -10.73 1.28
N LEU A 268 -4.09 -10.06 0.47
CA LEU A 268 -4.44 -9.87 -0.92
C LEU A 268 -4.43 -8.48 -1.48
N VAL A 269 -4.81 -7.53 -0.69
CA VAL A 269 -4.54 -6.16 -1.07
C VAL A 269 -3.11 -5.93 -0.62
N PRO A 270 -2.15 -5.72 -1.50
CA PRO A 270 -0.77 -5.50 -1.12
C PRO A 270 -0.60 -4.17 -0.37
N ALA A 271 -1.60 -3.80 0.40
CA ALA A 271 -1.72 -2.55 1.13
C ALA A 271 -2.33 -2.78 2.49
N SER A 272 -1.81 -2.11 3.50
CA SER A 272 -2.41 -2.08 4.84
C SER A 272 -3.79 -1.44 4.80
N ILE A 273 -4.63 -1.90 5.69
CA ILE A 273 -5.95 -1.35 5.96
C ILE A 273 -5.93 -0.74 7.34
N SER A 274 -6.48 0.45 7.49
CA SER A 274 -6.79 1.04 8.79
C SER A 274 -8.30 1.17 8.91
N SER A 275 -8.90 0.42 9.85
CA SER A 275 -10.34 0.55 10.14
C SER A 275 -10.62 1.89 10.79
N LEU A 276 -11.66 2.57 10.32
CA LEU A 276 -12.18 3.81 10.90
C LEU A 276 -13.49 3.56 11.67
N GLY A 277 -13.95 2.30 11.70
CA GLY A 277 -15.19 1.92 12.34
C GLY A 277 -16.44 2.29 11.55
N LYS A 278 -17.62 2.21 12.22
CA LYS A 278 -18.90 2.62 11.66
C LYS A 278 -18.99 4.15 11.65
N GLY A 279 -19.51 4.73 10.57
CA GLY A 279 -19.73 6.15 10.41
C GLY A 279 -21.11 6.45 9.79
N GLU A 280 -21.44 7.73 9.69
CA GLU A 280 -22.71 8.18 9.10
C GLU A 280 -22.78 7.84 7.60
N ALA A 281 -23.99 7.67 7.08
CA ALA A 281 -24.22 7.42 5.65
C ALA A 281 -23.79 8.61 4.77
N SER A 282 -23.77 9.82 5.32
CA SER A 282 -23.33 11.04 4.63
C SER A 282 -21.81 11.11 4.39
N GLY A 283 -21.04 10.36 5.16
CA GLY A 283 -19.58 10.33 5.04
C GLY A 283 -18.85 10.62 6.36
N MET A 284 -17.55 10.84 6.26
CA MET A 284 -16.67 11.03 7.41
C MET A 284 -15.53 11.99 7.07
N ASP A 285 -15.30 12.96 7.95
CA ASP A 285 -14.07 13.76 7.97
C ASP A 285 -13.10 13.19 8.99
N LEU A 286 -11.82 13.13 8.64
CA LEU A 286 -10.76 12.63 9.52
C LEU A 286 -9.56 13.59 9.47
N LEU A 287 -9.11 14.03 10.64
CA LEU A 287 -7.82 14.69 10.81
C LEU A 287 -6.86 13.72 11.51
N VAL A 288 -5.81 13.33 10.81
CA VAL A 288 -4.73 12.50 11.36
C VAL A 288 -3.66 13.43 11.93
N THR A 289 -3.29 13.21 13.19
CA THR A 289 -2.25 13.98 13.89
C THR A 289 -1.20 13.03 14.45
N ARG A 290 -0.12 13.58 14.97
CA ARG A 290 0.92 12.81 15.67
C ARG A 290 0.37 12.00 16.86
N ASP A 291 -0.71 12.49 17.51
CA ASP A 291 -1.37 11.82 18.63
C ASP A 291 -2.38 10.74 18.20
N SER A 292 -2.63 10.61 16.89
CA SER A 292 -3.42 9.53 16.32
C SER A 292 -2.68 8.19 16.45
N ASP A 293 -3.35 7.09 16.07
CA ASP A 293 -2.67 5.79 15.97
C ASP A 293 -1.39 5.94 15.14
N ARG A 294 -0.26 5.48 15.71
CA ARG A 294 1.07 5.67 15.12
C ARG A 294 1.19 5.02 13.73
N ARG A 295 0.53 3.89 13.51
CA ARG A 295 0.54 3.20 12.21
C ARG A 295 -0.23 3.99 11.17
N LEU A 296 -1.40 4.50 11.56
CA LEU A 296 -2.22 5.35 10.70
C LEU A 296 -1.45 6.62 10.31
N PHE A 297 -0.84 7.30 11.28
CA PHE A 297 -0.04 8.50 11.04
C PHE A 297 1.12 8.22 10.09
N SER A 298 1.93 7.21 10.38
CA SER A 298 3.08 6.85 9.55
C SER A 298 2.67 6.47 8.12
N ARG A 299 1.60 5.70 7.96
CA ARG A 299 1.06 5.32 6.65
C ARG A 299 0.62 6.54 5.84
N CYS A 300 -0.06 7.49 6.49
CA CYS A 300 -0.50 8.74 5.83
C CYS A 300 0.68 9.61 5.41
N VAL A 301 1.74 9.73 6.24
CA VAL A 301 2.96 10.48 5.88
C VAL A 301 3.67 9.84 4.69
N VAL A 302 3.90 8.52 4.73
CA VAL A 302 4.56 7.80 3.63
C VAL A 302 3.72 7.85 2.35
N ASN A 303 2.38 7.81 2.48
CA ASN A 303 1.47 8.01 1.34
C ASN A 303 1.67 9.37 0.68
N ASN A 304 1.73 10.45 1.47
CA ASN A 304 1.93 11.79 0.94
C ASN A 304 3.34 11.97 0.35
N ALA A 305 4.37 11.43 0.99
CA ALA A 305 5.73 11.45 0.47
C ALA A 305 5.83 10.76 -0.90
N GLY A 306 5.17 9.60 -1.06
CA GLY A 306 5.13 8.89 -2.34
C GLY A 306 4.35 9.66 -3.41
N PHE A 307 3.24 10.27 -3.04
CA PHE A 307 2.45 11.09 -3.95
C PHE A 307 3.27 12.29 -4.46
N ASP A 308 3.99 12.99 -3.56
CA ASP A 308 4.88 14.11 -3.90
C ASP A 308 6.05 13.66 -4.78
N TYR A 309 6.72 12.57 -4.40
CA TYR A 309 7.86 12.05 -5.15
C TYR A 309 7.46 11.69 -6.60
N ILE A 310 6.37 10.95 -6.78
CA ILE A 310 5.89 10.57 -8.10
C ILE A 310 5.43 11.79 -8.90
N GLY A 311 4.78 12.74 -8.24
CA GLY A 311 4.40 14.03 -8.85
C GLY A 311 5.64 14.80 -9.34
N ARG A 312 6.71 14.83 -8.53
CA ARG A 312 7.98 15.45 -8.91
C ARG A 312 8.62 14.75 -10.12
N CYS A 313 8.69 13.42 -10.12
CA CYS A 313 9.19 12.66 -11.28
C CYS A 313 8.37 12.93 -12.54
N ALA A 314 7.05 13.01 -12.42
CA ALA A 314 6.18 13.29 -13.56
C ALA A 314 6.39 14.69 -14.14
N ALA A 315 6.62 15.69 -13.29
CA ALA A 315 6.93 17.06 -13.70
C ALA A 315 8.28 17.15 -14.43
N GLU A 316 9.22 16.25 -14.11
CA GLU A 316 10.56 16.18 -14.71
C GLU A 316 10.66 15.13 -15.84
N SER A 317 9.54 14.52 -16.23
CA SER A 317 9.49 13.51 -17.30
C SER A 317 9.86 14.13 -18.67
N PRO A 318 10.60 13.40 -19.54
CA PRO A 318 11.05 12.02 -19.38
C PRO A 318 12.42 11.87 -18.67
N SER A 319 13.00 12.94 -18.14
CA SER A 319 14.38 12.97 -17.63
C SER A 319 14.55 12.12 -16.39
N VAL A 320 13.54 12.06 -15.52
CA VAL A 320 13.56 11.23 -14.31
C VAL A 320 12.49 10.15 -14.41
N LYS A 321 12.88 8.91 -14.15
CA LYS A 321 11.93 7.78 -14.15
C LYS A 321 11.11 7.78 -12.87
N THR A 322 9.81 7.57 -13.01
CA THR A 322 8.95 7.26 -11.85
C THR A 322 9.31 5.88 -11.29
N PRO A 323 9.15 5.65 -9.98
CA PRO A 323 9.23 4.31 -9.42
C PRO A 323 8.23 3.34 -10.08
N PRO A 324 8.39 2.02 -9.90
CA PRO A 324 7.41 1.05 -10.38
C PRO A 324 6.00 1.39 -9.89
N SER A 325 5.01 1.31 -10.78
CA SER A 325 3.62 1.65 -10.45
C SER A 325 2.98 0.72 -9.40
N ASN A 326 3.61 -0.44 -9.13
CA ASN A 326 3.22 -1.40 -8.10
C ASN A 326 4.22 -1.46 -6.96
N LEU A 327 5.01 -0.41 -6.75
CA LEU A 327 6.00 -0.35 -5.67
C LEU A 327 5.36 -0.65 -4.33
N ARG A 328 5.97 -1.53 -3.55
CA ARG A 328 5.45 -1.97 -2.24
C ARG A 328 6.41 -1.60 -1.12
N LEU A 329 5.93 -0.80 -0.17
CA LEU A 329 6.68 -0.36 0.99
C LEU A 329 6.17 -1.04 2.25
N TRP A 330 7.07 -1.59 3.06
CA TRP A 330 6.77 -2.06 4.41
C TRP A 330 7.31 -1.08 5.44
N LEU A 331 6.52 -0.77 6.47
CA LEU A 331 6.90 0.13 7.55
C LEU A 331 7.21 -0.65 8.81
N PHE A 332 8.38 -0.42 9.41
CA PHE A 332 8.82 -1.11 10.62
C PHE A 332 9.09 -0.12 11.75
N GLN A 333 8.27 -0.18 12.81
CA GLN A 333 8.45 0.67 13.99
C GLN A 333 9.67 0.27 14.84
N SER A 334 10.15 -0.96 14.71
CA SER A 334 11.29 -1.52 15.47
C SER A 334 12.65 -1.30 14.80
N LEU A 335 12.69 -1.02 13.49
CA LEU A 335 13.93 -0.81 12.76
C LEU A 335 14.28 0.68 12.66
N ASP A 336 15.56 1.00 12.79
CA ASP A 336 16.11 2.36 12.63
C ASP A 336 16.72 2.61 11.25
N PHE A 337 16.76 1.60 10.40
CA PHE A 337 17.28 1.66 9.03
C PHE A 337 16.23 1.20 8.02
N GLY A 338 16.38 1.66 6.78
CA GLY A 338 15.61 1.21 5.63
C GLY A 338 16.43 0.29 4.72
N LEU A 339 15.76 -0.44 3.86
CA LEU A 339 16.34 -1.27 2.79
C LEU A 339 15.45 -1.20 1.56
N ALA A 340 16.03 -1.22 0.38
CA ALA A 340 15.27 -1.24 -0.87
C ALA A 340 15.63 -2.44 -1.76
N PRO A 341 15.32 -3.67 -1.33
CA PRO A 341 15.74 -4.90 -2.03
C PRO A 341 14.97 -5.17 -3.32
N MET A 342 13.90 -4.43 -3.62
CA MET A 342 13.10 -4.52 -4.85
C MET A 342 12.60 -5.94 -5.18
N LEU A 343 12.21 -6.68 -4.16
CA LEU A 343 11.85 -8.10 -4.29
C LEU A 343 10.56 -8.32 -5.09
N GLN A 344 9.58 -7.42 -4.94
CA GLN A 344 8.35 -7.46 -5.73
C GLN A 344 8.65 -7.26 -7.23
N GLN A 345 9.72 -6.53 -7.56
CA GLN A 345 10.17 -6.32 -8.94
C GLN A 345 11.01 -7.49 -9.49
N GLY A 346 11.18 -8.55 -8.71
CA GLY A 346 11.84 -9.80 -9.14
C GLY A 346 13.35 -9.86 -8.86
N VAL A 347 13.92 -8.88 -8.15
CA VAL A 347 15.33 -8.91 -7.74
C VAL A 347 15.60 -10.15 -6.87
N LEU A 348 16.65 -10.91 -7.17
CA LEU A 348 17.08 -12.18 -6.54
C LEU A 348 16.08 -13.36 -6.62
N ILE A 349 14.82 -13.13 -6.94
CA ILE A 349 13.76 -14.17 -6.87
C ILE A 349 13.78 -15.07 -8.11
N ASP A 350 14.08 -14.50 -9.27
CA ASP A 350 14.09 -15.23 -10.54
C ASP A 350 15.22 -16.27 -10.62
N ASN A 351 16.20 -16.24 -9.71
CA ASN A 351 17.29 -17.21 -9.62
C ASN A 351 16.88 -18.60 -9.06
N GLY A 352 15.62 -18.79 -8.69
CA GLY A 352 15.10 -20.09 -8.19
C GLY A 352 15.61 -20.52 -6.81
N GLU A 353 16.59 -19.80 -6.23
CA GLU A 353 17.20 -20.14 -4.94
C GLU A 353 16.26 -19.81 -3.79
N ILE A 354 15.67 -18.62 -3.78
CA ILE A 354 14.71 -18.21 -2.75
C ILE A 354 13.46 -19.10 -2.79
N GLY A 355 12.98 -19.45 -3.97
CA GLY A 355 11.82 -20.34 -4.11
C GLY A 355 12.04 -21.73 -3.51
N ARG A 356 13.26 -22.26 -3.61
CA ARG A 356 13.64 -23.55 -3.00
C ARG A 356 13.76 -23.48 -1.49
N MET A 357 14.27 -22.37 -0.95
CA MET A 357 14.42 -22.16 0.49
C MET A 357 13.09 -21.90 1.21
N LEU A 358 12.13 -21.27 0.54
CA LEU A 358 10.85 -20.90 1.12
C LEU A 358 9.85 -22.05 1.18
N GLY A 359 10.04 -23.11 0.38
CA GLY A 359 9.19 -24.30 0.38
C GLY A 359 7.69 -23.95 0.29
N GLN A 360 6.90 -24.43 1.24
CA GLN A 360 5.44 -24.19 1.29
C GLN A 360 5.04 -22.73 1.46
N TYR A 361 5.92 -21.88 2.02
CA TYR A 361 5.67 -20.45 2.20
C TYR A 361 5.99 -19.60 0.96
N SER A 362 6.52 -20.23 -0.11
CA SER A 362 6.98 -19.52 -1.30
C SER A 362 5.89 -18.68 -1.96
N ILE A 363 4.64 -19.13 -1.93
CA ILE A 363 3.50 -18.42 -2.50
C ILE A 363 3.21 -17.15 -1.72
N LEU A 364 3.06 -17.25 -0.40
CA LEU A 364 2.78 -16.09 0.46
C LEU A 364 3.92 -15.07 0.42
N VAL A 365 5.15 -15.54 0.47
CA VAL A 365 6.31 -14.66 0.43
C VAL A 365 6.40 -13.90 -0.88
N LYS A 366 6.20 -14.57 -2.03
CA LYS A 366 6.18 -13.90 -3.34
C LYS A 366 5.07 -12.87 -3.46
N LEU A 367 3.90 -13.12 -2.85
CA LEU A 367 2.77 -12.20 -2.86
C LEU A 367 3.03 -10.93 -2.07
N PHE A 368 3.81 -11.02 -0.99
CA PHE A 368 3.94 -9.96 0.00
C PHE A 368 5.34 -9.38 0.12
N LEU A 369 6.26 -9.76 -0.77
CA LEU A 369 7.62 -9.23 -0.75
C LEU A 369 7.63 -7.71 -0.89
N PRO A 370 8.40 -7.01 -0.05
CA PRO A 370 8.56 -5.57 -0.19
C PRO A 370 9.53 -5.22 -1.32
N ASP A 371 9.31 -4.07 -1.92
CA ASP A 371 10.34 -3.40 -2.71
C ASP A 371 11.23 -2.55 -1.81
N ALA A 372 10.63 -1.92 -0.80
CA ALA A 372 11.35 -1.16 0.20
C ALA A 372 10.81 -1.41 1.60
N MET A 373 11.71 -1.45 2.56
CA MET A 373 11.44 -1.47 3.99
C MET A 373 11.85 -0.13 4.57
N VAL A 374 10.94 0.55 5.26
CA VAL A 374 11.16 1.86 5.87
C VAL A 374 11.23 1.68 7.39
N GLY A 375 12.39 1.94 7.97
CA GLY A 375 12.59 1.84 9.42
C GLY A 375 12.17 3.14 10.12
N LEU A 376 11.31 3.04 11.14
CA LEU A 376 10.69 4.17 11.81
C LEU A 376 11.02 4.26 13.31
N ARG A 377 11.95 3.44 13.82
CA ARG A 377 12.38 3.53 15.22
C ARG A 377 13.01 4.88 15.50
N GLY A 378 12.45 5.62 16.48
CA GLY A 378 12.91 6.96 16.82
C GLY A 378 12.50 8.07 15.84
N LYS A 379 11.64 7.77 14.85
CA LYS A 379 11.14 8.72 13.85
C LYS A 379 9.65 8.96 14.10
N ASP A 380 9.34 9.99 14.88
CA ASP A 380 7.99 10.26 15.37
C ASP A 380 7.35 11.50 14.76
N THR A 381 8.10 12.29 13.96
CA THR A 381 7.59 13.51 13.33
C THR A 381 7.26 13.27 11.86
N TYR A 382 6.42 14.13 11.31
CA TYR A 382 6.10 14.10 9.88
C TYR A 382 7.38 14.20 9.05
N ALA A 383 8.24 15.18 9.34
CA ALA A 383 9.48 15.42 8.62
C ALA A 383 10.41 14.20 8.63
N ALA A 384 10.58 13.54 9.78
CA ALA A 384 11.47 12.37 9.89
C ALA A 384 10.96 11.18 9.05
N ILE A 385 9.65 10.88 9.12
CA ILE A 385 9.04 9.79 8.34
C ILE A 385 9.04 10.12 6.84
N TYR A 386 8.73 11.37 6.48
CA TYR A 386 8.71 11.87 5.12
C TYR A 386 10.08 11.71 4.44
N ALA A 387 11.15 12.07 5.14
CA ALA A 387 12.52 11.91 4.65
C ALA A 387 12.84 10.45 4.31
N GLU A 388 12.56 9.51 5.21
CA GLU A 388 12.82 8.08 4.98
C GLU A 388 12.03 7.51 3.81
N ALA A 389 10.78 7.96 3.65
CA ALA A 389 9.96 7.56 2.53
C ALA A 389 10.55 8.05 1.19
N LEU A 390 10.98 9.32 1.11
CA LEU A 390 11.62 9.87 -0.10
C LEU A 390 12.83 9.03 -0.53
N HIS A 391 13.67 8.60 0.43
CA HIS A 391 14.81 7.73 0.18
C HIS A 391 14.38 6.41 -0.49
N ALA A 392 13.36 5.76 0.07
CA ALA A 392 12.83 4.51 -0.48
C ALA A 392 12.28 4.66 -1.90
N PHE A 393 11.56 5.75 -2.18
CA PHE A 393 11.04 6.05 -3.53
C PHE A 393 12.17 6.38 -4.52
N ALA A 394 13.25 7.03 -4.08
CA ALA A 394 14.40 7.34 -4.93
C ALA A 394 15.09 6.06 -5.43
N HIS A 395 15.21 5.05 -4.59
CA HIS A 395 15.70 3.73 -5.02
C HIS A 395 14.79 3.10 -6.08
N GLY A 396 13.47 3.23 -5.93
CA GLY A 396 12.50 2.76 -6.94
C GLY A 396 12.73 3.40 -8.32
N SER A 397 12.99 4.71 -8.37
CA SER A 397 13.34 5.41 -9.62
C SER A 397 14.67 4.92 -10.21
N HIS A 398 15.67 4.71 -9.37
CA HIS A 398 16.98 4.24 -9.82
C HIS A 398 16.89 2.81 -10.39
N LEU A 399 16.12 1.92 -9.76
CA LEU A 399 15.83 0.60 -10.33
C LEU A 399 15.26 0.69 -11.75
N MET A 400 14.34 1.63 -12.00
CA MET A 400 13.70 1.81 -13.32
C MET A 400 14.66 2.29 -14.39
N LEU A 401 15.79 2.86 -14.01
CA LEU A 401 16.85 3.30 -14.92
C LEU A 401 17.97 2.25 -15.03
N ALA A 402 18.46 1.73 -13.92
CA ALA A 402 19.61 0.81 -13.86
C ALA A 402 19.23 -0.66 -14.12
N GLY A 403 17.99 -1.04 -13.84
CA GLY A 403 17.49 -2.40 -14.08
C GLY A 403 17.77 -3.41 -12.96
N ARG A 404 17.19 -4.61 -13.11
CA ARG A 404 17.26 -5.66 -12.09
C ARG A 404 18.66 -6.23 -11.85
N ASP A 405 19.42 -6.44 -12.90
CA ASP A 405 20.78 -7.01 -12.78
C ASP A 405 21.68 -6.12 -11.92
N TYR A 406 21.57 -4.80 -12.07
CA TYR A 406 22.24 -3.84 -11.20
C TYR A 406 21.80 -4.02 -9.74
N TRP A 407 20.50 -4.18 -9.52
CA TRP A 407 19.92 -4.33 -8.19
C TRP A 407 20.27 -5.67 -7.53
N ASP A 408 20.45 -6.73 -8.29
CA ASP A 408 20.97 -8.01 -7.78
C ASP A 408 22.37 -7.84 -7.14
N HIS A 409 23.27 -7.09 -7.76
CA HIS A 409 24.58 -6.76 -7.19
C HIS A 409 24.46 -5.90 -5.93
N TYR A 410 23.65 -4.85 -5.97
CA TYR A 410 23.38 -3.99 -4.83
C TYR A 410 22.89 -4.79 -3.60
N VAL A 411 21.87 -5.64 -3.77
CA VAL A 411 21.31 -6.42 -2.66
C VAL A 411 22.28 -7.48 -2.15
N ARG A 412 23.06 -8.11 -3.04
CA ARG A 412 24.11 -9.07 -2.64
C ARG A 412 25.19 -8.38 -1.82
N PHE A 413 25.59 -7.18 -2.20
CA PHE A 413 26.52 -6.39 -1.39
C PHE A 413 25.96 -6.11 0.01
N LEU A 414 24.74 -5.58 0.12
CA LEU A 414 24.13 -5.29 1.41
C LEU A 414 24.09 -6.51 2.33
N ALA A 415 23.73 -7.67 1.81
CA ALA A 415 23.67 -8.89 2.58
C ALA A 415 25.06 -9.39 3.03
N LYS A 416 26.06 -9.39 2.14
CA LYS A 416 27.46 -9.74 2.48
C LYS A 416 28.02 -8.76 3.51
N SER A 417 27.81 -7.47 3.30
CA SER A 417 28.30 -6.41 4.17
C SER A 417 27.70 -6.49 5.58
N TYR A 418 26.40 -6.71 5.69
CA TYR A 418 25.70 -6.88 6.97
C TYR A 418 26.28 -8.04 7.79
N LEU A 419 26.62 -9.15 7.15
CA LEU A 419 27.21 -10.32 7.83
C LEU A 419 28.68 -10.13 8.17
N SER A 420 29.48 -9.50 7.30
CA SER A 420 30.93 -9.36 7.48
C SER A 420 31.33 -8.26 8.45
N SER A 421 30.50 -7.22 8.57
CA SER A 421 30.79 -6.00 9.33
C SER A 421 30.23 -5.94 10.75
N GLY A 422 29.75 -7.08 11.30
CA GLY A 422 29.16 -7.11 12.63
C GLY A 422 27.79 -6.44 12.70
N PHE A 423 26.97 -6.67 11.66
CA PHE A 423 25.58 -6.21 11.54
C PHE A 423 25.41 -4.70 11.24
N THR A 424 26.40 -4.08 10.60
CA THR A 424 26.22 -2.74 10.01
C THR A 424 25.77 -2.86 8.57
N LEU A 425 24.69 -2.15 8.18
CA LEU A 425 24.03 -2.32 6.89
C LEU A 425 24.96 -2.09 5.69
N TYR A 426 25.73 -1.03 5.71
CA TYR A 426 26.54 -0.60 4.58
C TYR A 426 28.03 -0.98 4.70
N GLY A 427 28.46 -1.66 5.76
CA GLY A 427 29.85 -2.03 5.99
C GLY A 427 30.82 -0.85 5.88
N VAL A 428 31.99 -1.11 5.29
CA VAL A 428 33.07 -0.11 5.13
C VAL A 428 33.37 0.23 3.67
N GLY A 429 32.60 -0.31 2.72
CA GLY A 429 32.78 -0.04 1.29
C GLY A 429 34.01 -0.67 0.65
N ALA A 430 34.47 -1.80 1.20
CA ALA A 430 35.64 -2.53 0.70
C ALA A 430 35.30 -3.89 0.10
N GLU A 431 34.06 -4.34 0.28
CA GLU A 431 33.58 -5.64 -0.19
C GLU A 431 33.31 -5.61 -1.71
N GLU A 432 33.24 -6.81 -2.31
CA GLU A 432 32.86 -6.97 -3.71
C GLU A 432 31.47 -6.35 -3.95
N ASP A 433 31.27 -5.72 -5.10
CA ASP A 433 30.02 -5.02 -5.49
C ASP A 433 29.71 -3.73 -4.69
N HIS A 434 30.61 -3.23 -3.83
CA HIS A 434 30.37 -2.00 -3.05
C HIS A 434 30.00 -0.80 -3.93
N GLY A 435 30.55 -0.68 -5.14
CA GLY A 435 30.29 0.45 -6.03
C GLY A 435 28.83 0.56 -6.47
N TYR A 436 28.13 -0.57 -6.61
CA TYR A 436 26.68 -0.56 -6.89
C TYR A 436 25.89 0.09 -5.73
N CYS A 437 26.28 -0.24 -4.50
CA CYS A 437 25.70 0.40 -3.32
C CYS A 437 26.08 1.88 -3.24
N GLU A 438 27.36 2.22 -3.47
CA GLU A 438 27.85 3.59 -3.46
C GLU A 438 26.98 4.51 -4.32
N VAL A 439 26.80 4.17 -5.58
CA VAL A 439 26.05 4.99 -6.53
C VAL A 439 24.54 5.04 -6.19
N ALA A 440 23.97 3.91 -5.78
CA ALA A 440 22.54 3.84 -5.42
C ALA A 440 22.23 4.71 -4.19
N GLU A 441 23.10 4.65 -3.16
CA GLU A 441 22.94 5.43 -1.93
C GLU A 441 23.25 6.91 -2.14
N MET A 442 24.26 7.24 -2.93
CA MET A 442 24.52 8.64 -3.32
C MET A 442 23.25 9.29 -3.90
N TRP A 443 22.60 8.61 -4.83
CA TRP A 443 21.36 9.11 -5.43
C TRP A 443 20.23 9.22 -4.42
N ALA A 444 19.99 8.18 -3.63
CA ALA A 444 18.86 8.15 -2.70
C ALA A 444 18.97 9.24 -1.63
N PHE A 445 20.14 9.40 -1.00
CA PHE A 445 20.38 10.43 0.00
C PHE A 445 20.40 11.85 -0.58
N PHE A 446 20.96 12.03 -1.77
CA PHE A 446 20.90 13.32 -2.47
C PHE A 446 19.45 13.74 -2.76
N THR A 447 18.66 12.80 -3.28
CA THR A 447 17.25 13.04 -3.58
C THR A 447 16.44 13.33 -2.30
N GLN A 448 16.65 12.53 -1.27
CA GLN A 448 16.06 12.74 0.05
C GLN A 448 16.36 14.15 0.57
N THR A 449 17.64 14.56 0.54
CA THR A 449 18.08 15.88 0.99
C THR A 449 17.45 17.00 0.15
N THR A 450 17.43 16.84 -1.16
CA THR A 450 16.91 17.87 -2.09
C THR A 450 15.43 18.10 -1.87
N LEU A 451 14.60 17.06 -1.91
CA LEU A 451 13.15 17.17 -1.77
C LEU A 451 12.75 17.55 -0.34
N PHE A 452 13.49 17.09 0.66
CA PHE A 452 13.29 17.51 2.04
C PHE A 452 13.50 19.01 2.20
N ARG A 453 14.59 19.58 1.64
CA ARG A 453 14.87 21.01 1.68
C ARG A 453 13.84 21.84 0.89
N GLU A 454 13.34 21.33 -0.21
CA GLU A 454 12.25 21.97 -0.95
C GLU A 454 11.00 22.14 -0.09
N ARG A 455 10.66 21.16 0.76
CA ARG A 455 9.49 21.21 1.64
C ARG A 455 9.72 22.01 2.93
N TYR A 456 10.85 21.76 3.62
CA TYR A 456 11.09 22.28 4.97
C TYR A 456 12.05 23.48 5.02
N GLY A 457 12.67 23.82 3.91
CA GLY A 457 13.69 24.89 3.86
C GLY A 457 14.93 24.54 4.68
N SER A 458 15.59 25.58 5.21
CA SER A 458 16.78 25.44 6.06
C SER A 458 16.45 25.39 7.57
N THR A 459 15.17 25.45 7.94
CA THR A 459 14.73 25.48 9.35
C THR A 459 14.94 24.15 10.06
N ILE A 460 14.89 23.04 9.33
CA ILE A 460 15.15 21.70 9.85
C ILE A 460 16.47 21.23 9.26
N VAL A 461 17.41 20.81 10.14
CA VAL A 461 18.74 20.32 9.70
C VAL A 461 18.55 19.05 8.88
N SER A 462 19.08 19.06 7.65
CA SER A 462 18.97 17.98 6.70
C SER A 462 20.35 17.57 6.17
N HIS A 463 20.98 16.62 6.87
CA HIS A 463 22.30 16.08 6.48
C HIS A 463 22.25 14.57 6.37
N PHE A 464 21.42 14.09 5.45
CA PHE A 464 21.21 12.66 5.26
C PHE A 464 22.42 12.01 4.58
N GLY A 465 22.88 10.89 5.14
CA GLY A 465 23.93 10.05 4.54
C GLY A 465 25.35 10.62 4.54
N ARG A 466 25.61 11.77 5.15
CA ARG A 466 26.92 12.45 5.08
C ARG A 466 28.04 11.72 5.81
N ASP A 467 27.72 10.92 6.80
CA ASP A 467 28.71 10.17 7.61
C ASP A 467 29.08 8.82 6.99
N TRP A 468 28.44 8.47 5.87
CA TRP A 468 28.71 7.22 5.18
C TRP A 468 29.78 7.37 4.10
N TRP A 469 30.49 6.27 3.80
CA TRP A 469 31.61 6.19 2.85
C TRP A 469 31.24 6.48 1.38
N PHE A 470 29.96 6.48 1.02
CA PHE A 470 29.48 6.77 -0.35
C PHE A 470 29.32 8.27 -0.67
N HIS A 471 29.43 9.18 0.30
CA HIS A 471 29.52 10.63 0.11
C HIS A 471 28.48 11.26 -0.82
N PRO A 472 27.17 11.30 -0.49
CA PRO A 472 26.13 11.93 -1.31
C PRO A 472 26.36 13.44 -1.52
N GLN A 473 27.19 14.07 -0.70
CA GLN A 473 27.62 15.47 -0.82
C GLN A 473 28.21 15.81 -2.19
N ILE A 474 28.78 14.83 -2.91
CA ILE A 474 29.29 15.03 -4.27
C ILE A 474 28.15 15.56 -5.16
N PHE A 475 26.96 14.98 -5.09
CA PHE A 475 25.81 15.43 -5.87
C PHE A 475 25.27 16.77 -5.38
N GLU A 476 25.32 17.05 -4.06
CA GLU A 476 24.93 18.36 -3.52
C GLU A 476 25.84 19.47 -4.09
N ILE A 477 27.16 19.26 -4.08
CA ILE A 477 28.13 20.21 -4.67
C ILE A 477 27.85 20.41 -6.16
N LEU A 478 27.61 19.34 -6.91
CA LEU A 478 27.32 19.45 -8.34
C LEU A 478 26.01 20.21 -8.61
N ALA A 479 25.00 20.04 -7.77
CA ALA A 479 23.75 20.78 -7.87
C ALA A 479 23.95 22.28 -7.57
N GLU A 480 24.78 22.62 -6.59
CA GLU A 480 25.16 24.01 -6.28
C GLU A 480 25.92 24.67 -7.44
N GLU A 481 26.73 23.91 -8.17
CA GLU A 481 27.42 24.35 -9.38
C GLU A 481 26.50 24.39 -10.64
N GLY A 482 25.22 24.03 -10.50
CA GLY A 482 24.19 24.13 -11.54
C GLY A 482 23.93 22.85 -12.33
N LEU A 483 24.51 21.71 -11.92
CA LEU A 483 24.15 20.41 -12.50
C LEU A 483 22.85 19.91 -11.89
N SER A 484 21.75 20.06 -12.62
CA SER A 484 20.41 19.79 -12.09
C SER A 484 20.20 18.33 -11.68
N TRP A 485 19.22 18.11 -10.81
CA TRP A 485 18.76 16.80 -10.35
C TRP A 485 18.48 15.84 -11.51
N GLN A 486 17.82 16.31 -12.58
CA GLN A 486 17.54 15.54 -13.80
C GLN A 486 18.83 15.12 -14.53
N LYS A 487 19.79 16.02 -14.66
CA LYS A 487 21.08 15.73 -15.32
C LYS A 487 21.87 14.68 -14.57
N ILE A 488 21.87 14.73 -13.24
CA ILE A 488 22.51 13.72 -12.38
C ILE A 488 21.83 12.37 -12.60
N PHE A 489 20.48 12.32 -12.55
CA PHE A 489 19.75 11.06 -12.72
C PHE A 489 20.04 10.37 -14.06
N GLN A 490 20.07 11.12 -15.15
CA GLN A 490 20.23 10.56 -16.51
C GLN A 490 21.51 9.74 -16.72
N VAL A 491 22.52 9.95 -15.90
CA VAL A 491 23.79 9.20 -16.02
C VAL A 491 23.82 7.92 -15.18
N LEU A 492 22.83 7.69 -14.29
CA LEU A 492 22.81 6.56 -13.34
C LEU A 492 22.29 5.25 -13.94
N SER A 493 22.66 4.95 -15.18
CA SER A 493 22.26 3.71 -15.87
C SER A 493 23.08 2.50 -15.44
N SER A 494 22.67 1.31 -15.88
CA SER A 494 23.21 0.01 -15.45
C SER A 494 24.74 -0.16 -15.56
N ASP A 495 25.40 0.61 -16.41
CA ASP A 495 26.86 0.60 -16.61
C ASP A 495 27.63 1.44 -15.59
N VAL A 496 26.95 2.20 -14.72
CA VAL A 496 27.58 3.03 -13.68
C VAL A 496 27.65 2.26 -12.37
N THR A 497 28.65 1.41 -12.29
CA THR A 497 28.79 0.42 -11.21
C THR A 497 29.70 0.85 -10.07
N ASP A 498 30.31 2.04 -10.17
CA ASP A 498 31.13 2.66 -9.12
C ASP A 498 31.29 4.17 -9.33
N ARG A 499 31.85 4.84 -8.34
CA ARG A 499 32.06 6.28 -8.31
C ARG A 499 33.00 6.78 -9.41
N GLU A 500 34.01 6.01 -9.79
CA GLU A 500 34.98 6.43 -10.82
C GLU A 500 34.33 6.35 -12.23
N ILE A 501 33.53 5.32 -12.50
CA ILE A 501 32.73 5.22 -13.73
C ILE A 501 31.70 6.36 -13.78
N LEU A 502 31.05 6.65 -12.66
CA LEU A 502 30.14 7.78 -12.53
C LEU A 502 30.80 9.10 -12.89
N ARG A 503 31.97 9.37 -12.34
CA ARG A 503 32.77 10.58 -12.63
C ARG A 503 33.11 10.71 -14.13
N LYS A 504 33.57 9.61 -14.75
CA LYS A 504 33.87 9.57 -16.18
C LYS A 504 32.64 9.86 -17.04
N LYS A 505 31.52 9.27 -16.68
CA LYS A 505 30.27 9.43 -17.42
C LYS A 505 29.69 10.84 -17.28
N LEU A 506 29.71 11.42 -16.09
CA LEU A 506 29.36 12.82 -15.88
C LEU A 506 30.21 13.76 -16.72
N ASN A 507 31.55 13.58 -16.74
CA ASN A 507 32.43 14.36 -17.56
C ASN A 507 32.19 14.22 -19.07
N SER A 508 31.73 13.04 -19.52
CA SER A 508 31.42 12.79 -20.93
C SER A 508 30.11 13.43 -21.35
N TYR A 509 29.09 13.36 -20.49
CA TYR A 509 27.74 13.90 -20.78
C TYR A 509 27.68 15.42 -20.62
N TYR A 510 28.44 15.96 -19.66
CA TYR A 510 28.41 17.38 -19.28
C TYR A 510 29.81 17.99 -19.24
N PRO A 511 30.49 18.08 -20.39
CA PRO A 511 31.88 18.58 -20.46
C PRO A 511 32.00 20.03 -19.97
N GLU A 512 30.94 20.82 -20.04
CA GLU A 512 30.88 22.19 -19.51
C GLU A 512 31.02 22.26 -17.98
N TYR A 513 30.68 21.17 -17.25
CA TYR A 513 30.81 21.04 -15.79
C TYR A 513 32.08 20.28 -15.37
N LYS A 514 32.98 19.93 -16.31
CA LYS A 514 34.15 19.05 -16.04
C LYS A 514 35.01 19.50 -14.86
N SER A 515 35.22 20.82 -14.71
CA SER A 515 36.01 21.38 -13.60
C SER A 515 35.33 21.14 -12.25
N ALA A 516 34.03 21.44 -12.18
CA ALA A 516 33.21 21.24 -10.98
C ALA A 516 33.10 19.74 -10.61
N ILE A 517 32.87 18.88 -11.61
CA ILE A 517 32.80 17.42 -11.41
C ILE A 517 34.12 16.90 -10.81
N ASN A 518 35.27 17.19 -11.43
CA ASN A 518 36.55 16.70 -10.94
C ASN A 518 36.90 17.24 -9.55
N LYS A 519 36.54 18.51 -9.26
CA LYS A 519 36.73 19.11 -7.94
C LYS A 519 35.85 18.42 -6.88
N ALA A 520 34.55 18.21 -7.15
CA ALA A 520 33.64 17.58 -6.22
C ALA A 520 34.08 16.15 -5.85
N PHE A 521 34.46 15.35 -6.86
CA PHE A 521 34.96 13.99 -6.62
C PHE A 521 36.33 13.97 -5.90
N ALA A 522 37.25 14.90 -6.17
CA ALA A 522 38.53 14.98 -5.48
C ALA A 522 38.44 15.36 -4.00
N THR A 523 37.34 16.01 -3.59
CA THR A 523 37.10 16.39 -2.19
C THR A 523 36.88 15.17 -1.28
N TYR A 524 36.42 14.07 -1.84
CA TYR A 524 36.06 12.85 -1.12
C TYR A 524 36.81 11.58 -1.57
N ASN A 525 38.01 11.78 -2.13
CA ASN A 525 38.91 10.68 -2.51
C ASN A 525 39.78 10.21 -1.35
#